data_0a52fe1a6608fdd9df38a456b0a324dd
#
_entry.id   0a52fe1a6608fdd9df38a456b0a324dd
#
_cell.length_a   1.000
_cell.length_b   1.000
_cell.length_c   1.000
_cell.angle_alpha   90.00
_cell.angle_beta   90.00
_cell.angle_gamma   90.00
#
_symmetry.space_group_name_H-M   'P 1'
#
loop_
_entity.id
_entity.type
_entity.pdbx_description
1 polymer ?
#
loop_
_entity_poly.entity_id
_entity_poly.type
_entity_poly.pdbx_seq_one_letter_code
_entity_poly.pdbx_strand_id
1 'polypeptide(L)'
;MLNDLDDLFARLRLATAPAEIEALQNGIWQLWLTSSDAATNEVLEAGTRAMQADDLALAIRQFTTIILLNPSFSEAWNKRATAHYLRGEYRASLADIAETLRREPRHFGALWGRVAILRELGDYRHALDSLITLSAVCPNLPGLREEQSGLQERLGKG
;
A
#
# COMPACT_ATOMS: atom_id res chain seq x y z
N MET A 1 -20.81 -16.97 1.41
CA MET A 1 -20.75 -15.72 0.63
C MET A 1 -19.35 -15.19 0.67
N LEU A 2 -18.76 -14.94 -0.48
CA LEU A 2 -17.54 -14.15 -0.54
C LEU A 2 -17.89 -12.76 0.00
N ASN A 3 -17.01 -12.16 0.82
CA ASN A 3 -17.22 -10.78 1.18
C ASN A 3 -16.92 -9.88 -0.04
N ASP A 4 -17.42 -8.66 -0.04
CA ASP A 4 -17.28 -7.75 -1.17
C ASP A 4 -15.81 -7.54 -1.57
N LEU A 5 -14.90 -7.57 -0.61
CA LEU A 5 -13.46 -7.41 -0.83
C LEU A 5 -12.87 -8.62 -1.57
N ASP A 6 -13.26 -9.85 -1.19
CA ASP A 6 -12.76 -11.07 -1.85
C ASP A 6 -13.25 -11.18 -3.30
N ASP A 7 -14.49 -10.76 -3.57
CA ASP A 7 -15.02 -10.69 -4.93
C ASP A 7 -14.23 -9.69 -5.80
N LEU A 8 -13.97 -8.50 -5.27
CA LEU A 8 -13.18 -7.49 -5.98
C LEU A 8 -11.76 -7.98 -6.28
N PHE A 9 -11.10 -8.66 -5.35
CA PHE A 9 -9.78 -9.25 -5.60
C PHE A 9 -9.81 -10.39 -6.61
N ALA A 10 -10.83 -11.24 -6.59
CA ALA A 10 -11.00 -12.30 -7.59
C ALA A 10 -11.14 -11.73 -9.00
N ARG A 11 -11.92 -10.67 -9.16
CA ARG A 11 -12.09 -9.94 -10.41
C ARG A 11 -10.80 -9.21 -10.83
N LEU A 12 -10.11 -8.55 -9.90
CA LEU A 12 -8.86 -7.85 -10.16
C LEU A 12 -7.78 -8.78 -10.72
N ARG A 13 -7.72 -10.00 -10.23
CA ARG A 13 -6.77 -11.01 -10.75
C ARG A 13 -7.04 -11.41 -12.20
N LEU A 14 -8.29 -11.33 -12.66
CA LEU A 14 -8.69 -11.70 -14.01
C LEU A 14 -8.75 -10.50 -14.97
N ALA A 15 -8.84 -9.29 -14.45
CA ALA A 15 -8.98 -8.08 -15.24
C ALA A 15 -7.75 -7.84 -16.13
N THR A 16 -7.98 -7.46 -17.38
CA THR A 16 -6.95 -7.16 -18.37
C THR A 16 -6.99 -5.73 -18.88
N ALA A 17 -8.18 -5.11 -18.90
CA ALA A 17 -8.33 -3.74 -19.35
C ALA A 17 -7.87 -2.75 -18.26
N PRO A 18 -7.00 -1.76 -18.58
CA PRO A 18 -6.52 -0.80 -17.60
C PRO A 18 -7.63 -0.05 -16.84
N ALA A 19 -8.70 0.36 -17.54
CA ALA A 19 -9.83 1.04 -16.93
C ALA A 19 -10.60 0.15 -15.92
N GLU A 20 -10.73 -1.15 -16.21
CA GLU A 20 -11.35 -2.11 -15.29
C GLU A 20 -10.47 -2.33 -14.07
N ILE A 21 -9.16 -2.48 -14.26
CA ILE A 21 -8.19 -2.62 -13.17
C ILE A 21 -8.27 -1.42 -12.23
N GLU A 22 -8.24 -0.22 -12.78
CA GLU A 22 -8.38 1.02 -12.00
C GLU A 22 -9.69 1.08 -11.22
N ALA A 23 -10.81 0.76 -11.86
CA ALA A 23 -12.12 0.75 -11.20
C ALA A 23 -12.18 -0.25 -10.03
N LEU A 24 -11.61 -1.44 -10.20
CA LEU A 24 -11.55 -2.46 -9.16
C LEU A 24 -10.62 -2.05 -8.02
N GLN A 25 -9.46 -1.47 -8.32
CA GLN A 25 -8.56 -0.92 -7.31
C GLN A 25 -9.25 0.19 -6.50
N ASN A 26 -9.96 1.10 -7.16
CA ASN A 26 -10.70 2.16 -6.48
C ASN A 26 -11.80 1.59 -5.56
N GLY A 27 -12.51 0.56 -5.99
CA GLY A 27 -13.50 -0.14 -5.15
C GLY A 27 -12.87 -0.77 -3.90
N ILE A 28 -11.72 -1.41 -4.05
CA ILE A 28 -10.96 -1.98 -2.94
C ILE A 28 -10.47 -0.88 -1.99
N TRP A 29 -9.92 0.22 -2.52
CA TRP A 29 -9.50 1.37 -1.71
C TRP A 29 -10.65 1.94 -0.88
N GLN A 30 -11.84 2.07 -1.43
CA GLN A 30 -13.01 2.55 -0.69
C GLN A 30 -13.33 1.66 0.51
N LEU A 31 -13.24 0.33 0.34
CA LEU A 31 -13.45 -0.60 1.45
C LEU A 31 -12.37 -0.48 2.52
N TRP A 32 -11.10 -0.34 2.13
CA TRP A 32 -9.99 -0.18 3.08
C TRP A 32 -10.00 1.15 3.82
N LEU A 33 -10.46 2.22 3.17
CA LEU A 33 -10.52 3.57 3.76
C LEU A 33 -11.70 3.76 4.72
N THR A 34 -12.63 2.81 4.77
CA THR A 34 -13.86 2.92 5.57
C THR A 34 -13.77 2.02 6.79
N SER A 35 -13.81 2.63 7.97
CA SER A 35 -14.01 1.93 9.25
C SER A 35 -15.49 1.95 9.63
N SER A 36 -15.94 0.95 10.39
CA SER A 36 -17.26 0.97 11.03
C SER A 36 -17.38 2.01 12.15
N ASP A 37 -16.25 2.51 12.63
CA ASP A 37 -16.17 3.53 13.67
C ASP A 37 -16.02 4.93 13.04
N ALA A 38 -17.01 5.80 13.26
CA ALA A 38 -17.03 7.15 12.72
C ALA A 38 -15.86 8.01 13.23
N ALA A 39 -15.44 7.85 14.48
CA ALA A 39 -14.30 8.59 15.04
C ALA A 39 -13.00 8.21 14.31
N THR A 40 -12.79 6.94 13.99
CA THR A 40 -11.65 6.48 13.19
C THR A 40 -11.66 7.14 11.82
N ASN A 41 -12.81 7.23 11.16
CA ASN A 41 -12.92 7.86 9.84
C ASN A 41 -12.58 9.35 9.89
N GLU A 42 -13.03 10.09 10.91
CA GLU A 42 -12.71 11.51 11.10
C GLU A 42 -11.20 11.75 11.29
N VAL A 43 -10.55 10.92 12.11
CA VAL A 43 -9.10 11.03 12.35
C VAL A 43 -8.31 10.64 11.10
N LEU A 44 -8.77 9.63 10.33
CA LEU A 44 -8.16 9.25 9.06
C LEU A 44 -8.21 10.39 8.04
N GLU A 45 -9.35 11.06 7.92
CA GLU A 45 -9.50 12.24 7.06
C GLU A 45 -8.60 13.39 7.52
N ALA A 46 -8.54 13.65 8.82
CA ALA A 46 -7.66 14.70 9.37
C ALA A 46 -6.19 14.43 9.06
N GLY A 47 -5.73 13.19 9.23
CA GLY A 47 -4.37 12.77 8.86
C GLY A 47 -4.11 12.90 7.36
N THR A 48 -5.09 12.53 6.52
CA THR A 48 -4.98 12.64 5.06
C THR A 48 -4.90 14.11 4.62
N ARG A 49 -5.71 15.01 5.20
CA ARG A 49 -5.61 16.46 4.95
C ARG A 49 -4.27 17.02 5.39
N ALA A 50 -3.73 16.57 6.52
CA ALA A 50 -2.41 16.98 6.98
C ALA A 50 -1.30 16.57 5.99
N MET A 51 -1.36 15.34 5.45
CA MET A 51 -0.44 14.90 4.38
C MET A 51 -0.54 15.78 3.14
N GLN A 52 -1.74 16.12 2.70
CA GLN A 52 -1.97 16.98 1.54
C GLN A 52 -1.45 18.40 1.74
N ALA A 53 -1.45 18.87 2.99
CA ALA A 53 -0.89 20.17 3.40
C ALA A 53 0.63 20.11 3.70
N ASP A 54 1.28 18.97 3.44
CA ASP A 54 2.69 18.69 3.76
C ASP A 54 3.03 18.77 5.26
N ASP A 55 2.03 18.74 6.14
CA ASP A 55 2.24 18.58 7.59
C ASP A 55 2.35 17.10 7.96
N LEU A 56 3.48 16.51 7.56
CA LEU A 56 3.73 15.09 7.75
C LEU A 56 3.85 14.69 9.22
N ALA A 57 4.29 15.61 10.10
CA ALA A 57 4.37 15.37 11.53
C ALA A 57 2.97 15.23 12.14
N LEU A 58 2.03 16.11 11.76
CA LEU A 58 0.63 16.00 12.17
C LEU A 58 -0.02 14.75 11.62
N ALA A 59 0.21 14.44 10.34
CA ALA A 59 -0.31 13.22 9.71
C ALA A 59 0.11 11.96 10.48
N ILE A 60 1.38 11.82 10.80
CA ILE A 60 1.91 10.70 11.58
C ILE A 60 1.25 10.61 12.96
N ARG A 61 1.05 11.74 13.65
CA ARG A 61 0.33 11.75 14.95
C ARG A 61 -1.11 11.26 14.80
N GLN A 62 -1.84 11.71 13.78
CA GLN A 62 -3.22 11.29 13.56
C GLN A 62 -3.31 9.78 13.26
N PHE A 63 -2.48 9.28 12.35
CA PHE A 63 -2.47 7.84 12.05
C PHE A 63 -2.01 7.00 13.25
N THR A 64 -1.08 7.49 14.06
CA THR A 64 -0.66 6.84 15.30
C THR A 64 -1.83 6.74 16.28
N THR A 65 -2.65 7.79 16.40
CA THR A 65 -3.87 7.75 17.23
C THR A 65 -4.81 6.61 16.80
N ILE A 66 -5.06 6.46 15.50
CA ILE A 66 -5.88 5.35 14.99
C ILE A 66 -5.25 3.99 15.34
N ILE A 67 -3.95 3.83 15.13
CA ILE A 67 -3.22 2.58 15.41
C ILE A 67 -3.34 2.19 16.89
N LEU A 68 -3.28 3.15 17.79
CA LEU A 68 -3.42 2.90 19.23
C LEU A 68 -4.86 2.49 19.62
N LEU A 69 -5.85 3.09 18.98
CA LEU A 69 -7.26 2.82 19.27
C LEU A 69 -7.81 1.60 18.52
N ASN A 70 -7.35 1.39 17.30
CA ASN A 70 -7.79 0.30 16.42
C ASN A 70 -6.60 -0.29 15.66
N PRO A 71 -5.74 -1.10 16.31
CA PRO A 71 -4.53 -1.64 15.69
C PRO A 71 -4.81 -2.63 14.55
N SER A 72 -6.03 -3.12 14.40
CA SER A 72 -6.42 -4.01 13.31
C SER A 72 -6.74 -3.27 12.01
N PHE A 73 -6.91 -1.96 12.04
CA PHE A 73 -7.24 -1.15 10.87
C PHE A 73 -5.99 -0.95 10.00
N SER A 74 -5.83 -1.79 8.98
CA SER A 74 -4.63 -1.87 8.14
C SER A 74 -4.26 -0.55 7.46
N GLU A 75 -5.26 0.22 7.04
CA GLU A 75 -5.03 1.47 6.30
C GLU A 75 -4.36 2.56 7.12
N ALA A 76 -4.55 2.58 8.43
CA ALA A 76 -3.82 3.53 9.29
C ALA A 76 -2.31 3.28 9.27
N TRP A 77 -1.90 2.01 9.28
CA TRP A 77 -0.49 1.62 9.12
C TRP A 77 0.04 2.01 7.74
N ASN A 78 -0.71 1.73 6.67
CA ASN A 78 -0.32 2.10 5.30
C ASN A 78 -0.18 3.61 5.12
N LYS A 79 -1.12 4.39 5.62
CA LYS A 79 -1.08 5.87 5.58
C LYS A 79 0.12 6.42 6.35
N ARG A 80 0.41 5.87 7.54
CA ARG A 80 1.60 6.28 8.30
C ARG A 80 2.89 5.89 7.59
N ALA A 81 2.94 4.73 6.97
CA ALA A 81 4.06 4.32 6.12
C ALA A 81 4.32 5.33 4.99
N THR A 82 3.26 5.80 4.33
CA THR A 82 3.38 6.82 3.28
C THR A 82 3.93 8.14 3.83
N ALA A 83 3.46 8.58 4.99
CA ALA A 83 3.96 9.80 5.63
C ALA A 83 5.43 9.67 6.03
N HIS A 84 5.86 8.53 6.57
CA HIS A 84 7.27 8.24 6.84
C HIS A 84 8.13 8.22 5.56
N TYR A 85 7.62 7.61 4.48
CA TYR A 85 8.29 7.61 3.20
C TYR A 85 8.55 9.03 2.68
N LEU A 86 7.54 9.89 2.72
CA LEU A 86 7.65 11.29 2.29
C LEU A 86 8.65 12.09 3.13
N ARG A 87 8.89 11.70 4.38
CA ARG A 87 9.93 12.27 5.25
C ARG A 87 11.32 11.67 5.04
N GLY A 88 11.45 10.67 4.15
CA GLY A 88 12.71 9.93 3.96
C GLY A 88 13.02 8.94 5.09
N GLU A 89 12.08 8.66 5.96
CA GLU A 89 12.20 7.73 7.09
C GLU A 89 11.91 6.29 6.64
N TYR A 90 12.72 5.77 5.72
CA TYR A 90 12.47 4.50 5.03
C TYR A 90 12.35 3.29 5.95
N ARG A 91 13.12 3.24 7.04
CA ARG A 91 13.02 2.12 8.01
C ARG A 91 11.66 2.11 8.72
N ALA A 92 11.20 3.27 9.16
CA ALA A 92 9.89 3.41 9.79
C ALA A 92 8.77 3.07 8.80
N SER A 93 8.90 3.53 7.56
CA SER A 93 7.95 3.21 6.49
C SER A 93 7.89 1.70 6.22
N LEU A 94 9.02 1.02 6.09
CA LEU A 94 9.07 -0.45 5.89
C LEU A 94 8.47 -1.22 7.07
N ALA A 95 8.66 -0.75 8.30
CA ALA A 95 8.04 -1.36 9.48
C ALA A 95 6.51 -1.26 9.44
N ASP A 96 5.97 -0.10 9.07
CA ASP A 96 4.53 0.09 8.92
C ASP A 96 3.95 -0.67 7.72
N ILE A 97 4.69 -0.77 6.61
CA ILE A 97 4.32 -1.63 5.48
C ILE A 97 4.22 -3.10 5.91
N ALA A 98 5.18 -3.59 6.69
CA ALA A 98 5.13 -4.95 7.21
C ALA A 98 3.88 -5.19 8.07
N GLU A 99 3.50 -4.24 8.92
CA GLU A 99 2.28 -4.30 9.71
C GLU A 99 1.01 -4.24 8.84
N THR A 100 1.01 -3.45 7.78
CA THR A 100 -0.07 -3.41 6.78
C THR A 100 -0.24 -4.78 6.12
N LEU A 101 0.85 -5.36 5.62
CA LEU A 101 0.84 -6.64 4.90
C LEU A 101 0.54 -7.84 5.81
N ARG A 102 0.85 -7.75 7.09
CA ARG A 102 0.45 -8.77 8.07
C ARG A 102 -1.06 -8.82 8.25
N ARG A 103 -1.75 -7.68 8.13
CA ARG A 103 -3.22 -7.56 8.24
C ARG A 103 -3.93 -7.82 6.93
N GLU A 104 -3.39 -7.33 5.83
CA GLU A 104 -3.90 -7.53 4.46
C GLU A 104 -2.73 -7.86 3.52
N PRO A 105 -2.41 -9.14 3.32
CA PRO A 105 -1.30 -9.55 2.45
C PRO A 105 -1.45 -9.12 0.98
N ARG A 106 -2.68 -8.81 0.55
CA ARG A 106 -3.00 -8.37 -0.81
C ARG A 106 -2.96 -6.85 -0.98
N HIS A 107 -2.48 -6.12 0.02
CA HIS A 107 -2.50 -4.65 -0.01
C HIS A 107 -1.54 -4.12 -1.07
N PHE A 108 -2.06 -3.90 -2.29
CA PHE A 108 -1.24 -3.53 -3.45
C PHE A 108 -0.52 -2.18 -3.26
N GLY A 109 -1.10 -1.22 -2.56
CA GLY A 109 -0.44 0.06 -2.24
C GLY A 109 0.79 -0.13 -1.35
N ALA A 110 0.69 -0.98 -0.32
CA ALA A 110 1.81 -1.32 0.55
C ALA A 110 2.91 -2.09 -0.20
N LEU A 111 2.52 -3.03 -1.05
CA LEU A 111 3.46 -3.78 -1.91
C LEU A 111 4.23 -2.84 -2.85
N TRP A 112 3.54 -1.90 -3.53
CA TRP A 112 4.20 -0.90 -4.37
C TRP A 112 5.13 0.01 -3.56
N GLY A 113 4.69 0.48 -2.39
CA GLY A 113 5.51 1.29 -1.49
C GLY A 113 6.79 0.56 -1.08
N ARG A 114 6.68 -0.74 -0.79
CA ARG A 114 7.84 -1.59 -0.46
C ARG A 114 8.80 -1.72 -1.64
N VAL A 115 8.30 -1.93 -2.86
CA VAL A 115 9.13 -1.95 -4.07
C VAL A 115 9.89 -0.63 -4.22
N ALA A 116 9.20 0.50 -4.10
CA ALA A 116 9.80 1.82 -4.24
C ALA A 116 10.94 2.05 -3.24
N ILE A 117 10.70 1.77 -1.96
CA ILE A 117 11.70 1.97 -0.91
C ILE A 117 12.91 1.04 -1.09
N LEU A 118 12.67 -0.24 -1.33
CA LEU A 118 13.75 -1.21 -1.51
C LEU A 118 14.61 -0.89 -2.74
N ARG A 119 13.99 -0.40 -3.81
CA ARG A 119 14.71 0.10 -4.99
C ARG A 119 15.60 1.30 -4.65
N GLU A 120 15.09 2.27 -3.90
CA GLU A 120 15.87 3.44 -3.44
C GLU A 120 17.07 3.02 -2.56
N LEU A 121 16.87 1.99 -1.75
CA LEU A 121 17.92 1.42 -0.89
C LEU A 121 18.91 0.49 -1.65
N GLY A 122 18.67 0.23 -2.94
CA GLY A 122 19.48 -0.69 -3.74
C GLY A 122 19.25 -2.17 -3.46
N ASP A 123 18.23 -2.50 -2.67
CA ASP A 123 17.85 -3.89 -2.36
C ASP A 123 16.90 -4.44 -3.44
N TYR A 124 17.46 -4.61 -4.64
CA TYR A 124 16.70 -5.01 -5.82
C TYR A 124 16.11 -6.42 -5.72
N ARG A 125 16.76 -7.31 -4.94
CA ARG A 125 16.27 -8.67 -4.72
C ARG A 125 14.94 -8.67 -3.98
N HIS A 126 14.88 -8.03 -2.82
CA HIS A 126 13.65 -7.96 -2.04
C HIS A 126 12.59 -7.06 -2.70
N ALA A 127 13.00 -6.05 -3.48
CA ALA A 127 12.08 -5.30 -4.32
C ALA A 127 11.41 -6.22 -5.36
N LEU A 128 12.16 -7.09 -6.03
CA LEU A 128 11.64 -8.06 -6.98
C LEU A 128 10.70 -9.09 -6.32
N ASP A 129 11.05 -9.57 -5.11
CA ASP A 129 10.17 -10.48 -4.35
C ASP A 129 8.81 -9.82 -4.05
N SER A 130 8.82 -8.54 -3.67
CA SER A 130 7.59 -7.77 -3.43
C SER A 130 6.76 -7.60 -4.70
N LEU A 131 7.42 -7.42 -5.83
CA LEU A 131 6.78 -7.28 -7.13
C LEU A 131 6.16 -8.61 -7.60
N ILE A 132 6.81 -9.74 -7.32
CA ILE A 132 6.25 -11.07 -7.59
C ILE A 132 4.97 -11.28 -6.78
N THR A 133 4.97 -10.90 -5.50
CA THR A 133 3.76 -10.95 -4.67
C THR A 133 2.66 -10.07 -5.26
N LEU A 134 2.98 -8.87 -5.69
CA LEU A 134 2.02 -7.95 -6.32
C LEU A 134 1.47 -8.52 -7.63
N SER A 135 2.29 -9.19 -8.42
CA SER A 135 1.86 -9.82 -9.68
C SER A 135 0.88 -10.99 -9.46
N ALA A 136 0.93 -11.64 -8.31
CA ALA A 136 -0.05 -12.66 -7.92
C ALA A 136 -1.41 -12.04 -7.56
N VAL A 137 -1.41 -10.83 -7.02
CA VAL A 137 -2.63 -10.08 -6.68
C VAL A 137 -3.28 -9.46 -7.92
N CYS A 138 -2.49 -8.82 -8.76
CA CYS A 138 -2.94 -8.13 -9.97
C CYS A 138 -1.93 -8.36 -11.12
N PRO A 139 -2.04 -9.47 -11.86
CA PRO A 139 -1.06 -9.85 -12.90
C PRO A 139 -0.91 -8.86 -14.04
N ASN A 140 -1.98 -8.13 -14.34
CA ASN A 140 -2.05 -7.21 -15.48
C ASN A 140 -1.98 -5.73 -15.06
N LEU A 141 -1.48 -5.46 -13.85
CA LEU A 141 -1.30 -4.10 -13.37
C LEU A 141 -0.37 -3.32 -14.31
N PRO A 142 -0.79 -2.13 -14.80
CA PRO A 142 0.07 -1.30 -15.65
C PRO A 142 1.40 -0.96 -14.97
N GLY A 143 2.50 -1.03 -15.71
CA GLY A 143 3.84 -0.74 -15.21
C GLY A 143 4.55 -1.90 -14.49
N LEU A 144 3.83 -3.00 -14.18
CA LEU A 144 4.38 -4.12 -13.42
C LEU A 144 5.54 -4.82 -14.17
N ARG A 145 5.37 -5.07 -15.47
CA ARG A 145 6.38 -5.75 -16.28
C ARG A 145 7.62 -4.91 -16.50
N GLU A 146 7.44 -3.62 -16.73
CA GLU A 146 8.52 -2.65 -16.90
C GLU A 146 9.38 -2.56 -15.63
N GLU A 147 8.73 -2.46 -14.47
CA GLU A 147 9.43 -2.44 -13.18
C GLU A 147 10.17 -3.75 -12.92
N GLN A 148 9.54 -4.89 -13.23
CA GLN A 148 10.16 -6.21 -13.08
C GLN A 148 11.41 -6.34 -13.95
N SER A 149 11.34 -5.95 -15.22
CA SER A 149 12.48 -5.96 -16.13
C SER A 149 13.60 -5.04 -15.65
N GLY A 150 13.28 -3.85 -15.18
CA GLY A 150 14.25 -2.90 -14.64
C GLY A 150 15.00 -3.44 -13.41
N LEU A 151 14.29 -4.10 -12.49
CA LEU A 151 14.91 -4.72 -11.32
C LEU A 151 15.80 -5.91 -11.69
N GLN A 152 15.36 -6.75 -12.64
CA GLN A 152 16.15 -7.88 -13.13
C GLN A 152 17.44 -7.42 -13.81
N GLU A 153 17.40 -6.35 -14.61
CA GLU A 153 18.60 -5.75 -15.21
C GLU A 153 19.59 -5.25 -14.15
N ARG A 154 19.08 -4.63 -13.09
CA ARG A 154 19.91 -4.17 -11.96
C ARG A 154 20.59 -5.33 -11.25
N LEU A 155 19.88 -6.44 -11.03
CA LEU A 155 20.43 -7.66 -10.43
C LEU A 155 21.46 -8.34 -11.32
N GLY A 156 21.30 -8.29 -12.66
CA GLY A 156 22.25 -8.87 -13.61
C GLY A 156 23.54 -8.10 -13.79
N LYS A 157 23.60 -6.83 -13.36
CA LYS A 157 24.78 -5.96 -13.42
C LYS A 157 25.63 -5.97 -12.15
N GLY A 158 25.20 -6.70 -11.11
CA GLY A 158 25.86 -6.83 -9.80
C GLY A 158 26.82 -8.03 -9.71
#